data_96e06b134e9efe31101e31c86bfa885f
#
_entry.id   96e06b134e9efe31101e31c86bfa885f
#
_cell.length_a   1.000
_cell.length_b   1.000
_cell.length_c   1.000
_cell.angle_alpha   90.00
_cell.angle_beta   90.00
_cell.angle_gamma   90.00
#
_symmetry.space_group_name_H-M   'P 1'
#
loop_
_entity.id
_entity.type
_entity.pdbx_description
1 polymer ?
#
loop_
_entity_poly.entity_id
_entity_poly.type
_entity_poly.pdbx_seq_one_letter_code
_entity_poly.pdbx_strand_id
1 'polypeptide(L)'
;MSLAKRFIKRAGALALAMMLVVGMLLTASAKNFADVSTEHSYAEQIGILSDMGVIIGTGVDDNGNALFSPEKKVTREQMALFLFRFMLNRSSAGTVNSSPFTDLYDSTYHGAISWANAAGYIIGTGPSTFNPKGGITLRDCMTMVVRALGYGSTTMDKNYPWSYINTAIKLGLDNGLEDVHYTEELTRGQVAAMLYNALTADYLIPVTTGPITITRTSTIIEEVYGYTISESVLTATNDYALAGIPVIKKGYVTFTDAA
;
A
#
# COMPACT_ATOMS: atom_id res chain seq x y z
N MET A 1 -12.41 -29.33 15.73
CA MET A 1 -12.11 -27.94 15.32
C MET A 1 -11.33 -28.02 14.02
N SER A 2 -11.91 -27.60 12.86
CA SER A 2 -11.35 -27.87 11.53
C SER A 2 -10.03 -27.13 11.30
N LEU A 3 -9.15 -27.72 10.48
CA LEU A 3 -7.89 -27.12 10.02
C LEU A 3 -8.08 -25.66 9.53
N ALA A 4 -9.19 -25.38 8.83
CA ALA A 4 -9.55 -24.05 8.36
C ALA A 4 -9.68 -23.00 9.49
N LYS A 5 -10.29 -23.36 10.64
CA LYS A 5 -10.38 -22.45 11.80
C LYS A 5 -9.03 -22.20 12.48
N ARG A 6 -8.06 -23.11 12.32
CA ARG A 6 -6.68 -22.91 12.80
C ARG A 6 -5.89 -22.00 11.87
N PHE A 7 -6.12 -22.08 10.55
CA PHE A 7 -5.49 -21.19 9.57
C PHE A 7 -6.01 -19.75 9.70
N ILE A 8 -7.33 -19.55 9.82
CA ILE A 8 -7.94 -18.22 9.98
C ILE A 8 -7.48 -17.54 11.29
N LYS A 9 -7.39 -18.31 12.41
CA LYS A 9 -6.84 -17.76 13.66
C LYS A 9 -5.34 -17.43 13.59
N ARG A 10 -4.59 -18.18 12.80
CA ARG A 10 -3.13 -17.92 12.62
C ARG A 10 -2.89 -16.74 11.70
N ALA A 11 -3.66 -16.58 10.60
CA ALA A 11 -3.60 -15.44 9.72
C ALA A 11 -4.01 -14.13 10.44
N GLY A 12 -5.10 -14.15 11.22
CA GLY A 12 -5.52 -12.99 12.01
C GLY A 12 -4.55 -12.65 13.15
N ALA A 13 -3.90 -13.64 13.78
CA ALA A 13 -2.90 -13.40 14.80
C ALA A 13 -1.57 -12.89 14.21
N LEU A 14 -1.22 -13.30 12.99
CA LEU A 14 -0.07 -12.78 12.24
C LEU A 14 -0.29 -11.34 11.81
N ALA A 15 -1.46 -11.00 11.27
CA ALA A 15 -1.80 -9.63 10.91
C ALA A 15 -1.78 -8.68 12.11
N LEU A 16 -2.36 -9.11 13.26
CA LEU A 16 -2.36 -8.32 14.49
C LEU A 16 -0.96 -8.20 15.13
N ALA A 17 -0.14 -9.23 15.02
CA ALA A 17 1.25 -9.19 15.51
C ALA A 17 2.14 -8.32 14.62
N MET A 18 1.86 -8.28 13.30
CA MET A 18 2.57 -7.44 12.35
C MET A 18 2.22 -5.96 12.51
N MET A 19 0.95 -5.60 12.79
CA MET A 19 0.55 -4.24 13.13
C MET A 19 1.34 -3.69 14.34
N LEU A 20 1.48 -4.48 15.41
CA LEU A 20 2.23 -4.07 16.62
C LEU A 20 3.73 -3.85 16.37
N VAL A 21 4.24 -4.44 15.33
CA VAL A 21 5.67 -4.59 15.09
C VAL A 21 6.21 -3.49 14.19
N VAL A 22 5.51 -3.17 13.12
CA VAL A 22 5.89 -2.05 12.26
C VAL A 22 5.73 -0.73 13.03
N GLY A 23 4.72 -0.62 13.90
CA GLY A 23 4.53 0.54 14.78
C GLY A 23 5.66 0.77 15.79
N MET A 24 6.28 -0.28 16.32
CA MET A 24 7.39 -0.13 17.28
C MET A 24 8.73 0.24 16.64
N LEU A 25 8.94 -0.06 15.36
CA LEU A 25 10.20 0.24 14.67
C LEU A 25 10.32 1.68 14.19
N LEU A 26 9.19 2.31 13.90
CA LEU A 26 9.14 3.66 13.32
C LEU A 26 8.87 4.75 14.36
N THR A 27 8.62 4.40 15.63
CA THR A 27 8.43 5.40 16.70
C THR A 27 9.67 6.26 16.99
N ALA A 28 10.85 5.86 16.48
CA ALA A 28 12.07 6.66 16.63
C ALA A 28 12.25 7.75 15.56
N SER A 29 11.45 7.74 14.48
CA SER A 29 11.58 8.71 13.37
C SER A 29 10.27 9.05 12.66
N ALA A 30 9.10 8.67 13.19
CA ALA A 30 7.83 9.00 12.55
C ALA A 30 7.73 10.53 12.35
N LYS A 31 7.56 10.97 11.10
CA LYS A 31 7.28 12.36 10.79
C LYS A 31 6.05 12.79 11.57
N ASN A 32 6.25 13.66 12.57
CA ASN A 32 5.15 14.24 13.32
C ASN A 32 4.45 15.27 12.43
N PHE A 33 3.21 15.00 12.07
CA PHE A 33 2.35 15.96 11.40
C PHE A 33 1.50 16.66 12.46
N ALA A 34 1.43 17.99 12.40
CA ALA A 34 0.69 18.78 13.37
C ALA A 34 -0.83 18.51 13.38
N ASP A 35 -1.33 18.02 12.25
CA ASP A 35 -2.74 17.69 12.02
C ASP A 35 -3.05 16.18 12.16
N VAL A 36 -2.12 15.38 12.67
CA VAL A 36 -2.30 13.96 12.96
C VAL A 36 -1.94 13.70 14.41
N SER A 37 -2.95 13.62 15.28
CA SER A 37 -2.74 13.28 16.68
C SER A 37 -2.38 11.78 16.83
N THR A 38 -1.78 11.42 17.95
CA THR A 38 -1.50 10.01 18.30
C THR A 38 -2.77 9.18 18.46
N GLU A 39 -3.90 9.83 18.70
CA GLU A 39 -5.24 9.21 18.83
C GLU A 39 -5.95 9.04 17.49
N HIS A 40 -5.38 9.58 16.41
CA HIS A 40 -6.00 9.49 15.08
C HIS A 40 -6.03 8.03 14.63
N SER A 41 -7.18 7.55 14.11
CA SER A 41 -7.42 6.14 13.74
C SER A 41 -6.35 5.56 12.79
N TYR A 42 -5.72 6.39 11.98
CA TYR A 42 -4.70 5.99 11.00
C TYR A 42 -3.32 6.60 11.29
N ALA A 43 -3.03 7.02 12.53
CA ALA A 43 -1.78 7.69 12.88
C ALA A 43 -0.55 6.83 12.54
N GLU A 44 -0.59 5.55 12.90
CA GLU A 44 0.47 4.57 12.63
C GLU A 44 0.70 4.39 11.14
N GLN A 45 -0.36 4.12 10.37
CA GLN A 45 -0.30 3.90 8.93
C GLN A 45 0.23 5.12 8.18
N ILE A 46 -0.20 6.30 8.59
CA ILE A 46 0.27 7.58 8.07
C ILE A 46 1.76 7.75 8.33
N GLY A 47 2.21 7.52 9.57
CA GLY A 47 3.61 7.63 9.94
C GLY A 47 4.49 6.72 9.09
N ILE A 48 4.16 5.44 9.05
CA ILE A 48 4.91 4.41 8.31
C ILE A 48 4.99 4.72 6.81
N LEU A 49 3.86 4.98 6.15
CA LEU A 49 3.85 5.24 4.71
C LEU A 49 4.47 6.59 4.35
N SER A 50 4.50 7.54 5.29
CA SER A 50 5.20 8.79 5.11
C SER A 50 6.72 8.64 5.23
N ASP A 51 7.20 7.85 6.19
CA ASP A 51 8.62 7.54 6.34
C ASP A 51 9.15 6.71 5.17
N MET A 52 8.34 5.82 4.64
CA MET A 52 8.62 5.08 3.39
C MET A 52 8.54 5.97 2.12
N GLY A 53 8.09 7.22 2.24
CA GLY A 53 7.95 8.15 1.11
C GLY A 53 6.80 7.85 0.16
N VAL A 54 5.86 6.96 0.53
CA VAL A 54 4.71 6.58 -0.29
C VAL A 54 3.67 7.69 -0.32
N ILE A 55 3.22 8.15 0.85
CA ILE A 55 2.28 9.27 0.99
C ILE A 55 2.94 10.34 1.86
N ILE A 56 3.49 11.35 1.24
CA ILE A 56 4.17 12.45 1.93
C ILE A 56 3.19 13.54 2.39
N GLY A 57 3.64 14.43 3.27
CA GLY A 57 2.86 15.58 3.71
C GLY A 57 2.38 16.49 2.57
N THR A 58 1.42 17.36 2.89
CA THR A 58 0.77 18.27 1.94
C THR A 58 1.34 19.69 2.00
N GLY A 59 2.14 20.01 2.99
CA GLY A 59 2.71 21.33 3.23
C GLY A 59 3.06 21.55 4.69
N VAL A 60 3.03 22.80 5.11
CA VAL A 60 3.27 23.25 6.48
C VAL A 60 2.16 24.21 6.92
N ASP A 61 1.92 24.30 8.23
CA ASP A 61 1.07 25.31 8.83
C ASP A 61 1.78 26.69 8.93
N ASP A 62 1.09 27.69 9.47
CA ASP A 62 1.62 29.06 9.63
C ASP A 62 2.84 29.11 10.58
N ASN A 63 3.05 28.09 11.40
CA ASN A 63 4.17 27.94 12.31
C ASN A 63 5.34 27.12 11.72
N GLY A 64 5.20 26.63 10.48
CA GLY A 64 6.17 25.78 9.81
C GLY A 64 6.10 24.30 10.16
N ASN A 65 5.08 23.85 10.90
CA ASN A 65 4.91 22.44 11.22
C ASN A 65 4.33 21.67 10.02
N ALA A 66 4.85 20.47 9.78
CA ALA A 66 4.39 19.63 8.67
C ALA A 66 2.92 19.24 8.83
N LEU A 67 2.19 19.24 7.71
CA LEU A 67 0.79 18.81 7.60
C LEU A 67 0.65 17.58 6.69
N PHE A 68 -0.22 16.65 7.08
CA PHE A 68 -0.57 15.48 6.27
C PHE A 68 -1.91 15.62 5.57
N SER A 69 -2.85 16.33 6.18
CA SER A 69 -4.25 16.49 5.74
C SER A 69 -5.00 15.15 5.69
N PRO A 70 -5.13 14.40 6.81
CA PRO A 70 -5.66 13.04 6.82
C PRO A 70 -7.08 12.94 6.28
N GLU A 71 -7.92 13.96 6.49
CA GLU A 71 -9.32 13.99 6.06
C GLU A 71 -9.52 14.50 4.62
N LYS A 72 -8.46 14.96 3.97
CA LYS A 72 -8.56 15.44 2.59
C LYS A 72 -8.83 14.28 1.64
N LYS A 73 -9.83 14.41 0.77
CA LYS A 73 -10.14 13.41 -0.25
C LYS A 73 -8.99 13.27 -1.25
N VAL A 74 -8.74 12.04 -1.70
CA VAL A 74 -7.68 11.69 -2.65
C VAL A 74 -8.24 11.67 -4.05
N THR A 75 -7.55 12.31 -5.00
CA THR A 75 -7.90 12.22 -6.41
C THR A 75 -7.32 10.97 -7.07
N ARG A 76 -7.88 10.56 -8.21
CA ARG A 76 -7.41 9.42 -8.99
C ARG A 76 -5.95 9.59 -9.44
N GLU A 77 -5.54 10.80 -9.80
CA GLU A 77 -4.13 11.07 -10.15
C GLU A 77 -3.18 10.94 -8.95
N GLN A 78 -3.63 11.35 -7.75
CA GLN A 78 -2.86 11.17 -6.52
C GLN A 78 -2.73 9.68 -6.17
N MET A 79 -3.80 8.90 -6.34
CA MET A 79 -3.72 7.44 -6.13
C MET A 79 -2.73 6.78 -7.09
N ALA A 80 -2.67 7.20 -8.36
CA ALA A 80 -1.68 6.72 -9.31
C ALA A 80 -0.24 7.05 -8.87
N LEU A 81 -0.01 8.25 -8.31
CA LEU A 81 1.28 8.62 -7.73
C LEU A 81 1.63 7.77 -6.50
N PHE A 82 0.66 7.52 -5.62
CA PHE A 82 0.90 6.69 -4.43
C PHE A 82 1.24 5.26 -4.82
N LEU A 83 0.54 4.68 -5.79
CA LEU A 83 0.89 3.36 -6.34
C LEU A 83 2.27 3.33 -6.98
N PHE A 84 2.64 4.37 -7.73
CA PHE A 84 3.97 4.46 -8.31
C PHE A 84 5.05 4.40 -7.23
N ARG A 85 4.91 5.21 -6.17
CA ARG A 85 5.86 5.24 -5.06
C ARG A 85 5.86 3.92 -4.28
N PHE A 86 4.69 3.37 -4.05
CA PHE A 86 4.48 2.12 -3.33
C PHE A 86 5.13 0.92 -4.03
N MET A 87 4.99 0.83 -5.36
CA MET A 87 5.47 -0.32 -6.14
C MET A 87 6.93 -0.21 -6.58
N LEU A 88 7.51 0.98 -6.61
CA LEU A 88 8.87 1.18 -7.12
C LEU A 88 9.84 1.79 -6.09
N ASN A 89 9.36 2.16 -4.92
CA ASN A 89 10.16 2.87 -3.92
C ASN A 89 10.90 4.10 -4.52
N ARG A 90 10.19 4.90 -5.34
CA ARG A 90 10.73 6.08 -6.05
C ARG A 90 9.84 7.29 -5.86
N SER A 91 10.43 8.46 -5.66
CA SER A 91 9.70 9.70 -5.37
C SER A 91 8.94 10.28 -6.56
N SER A 92 9.42 10.10 -7.79
CA SER A 92 8.80 10.64 -9.00
C SER A 92 8.96 9.74 -10.21
N ALA A 93 7.97 9.78 -11.10
CA ALA A 93 7.89 8.92 -12.29
C ALA A 93 8.62 9.49 -13.53
N GLY A 94 9.25 10.66 -13.43
CA GLY A 94 9.77 11.33 -14.61
C GLY A 94 8.68 11.70 -15.64
N THR A 95 9.09 12.15 -16.81
CA THR A 95 8.18 12.44 -17.94
C THR A 95 8.06 11.19 -18.82
N VAL A 96 6.99 10.42 -18.64
CA VAL A 96 6.59 9.38 -19.60
C VAL A 96 5.46 9.95 -20.45
N ASN A 97 5.69 10.09 -21.75
CA ASN A 97 4.78 10.82 -22.64
C ASN A 97 3.79 9.93 -23.41
N SER A 98 3.66 8.65 -23.10
CA SER A 98 2.71 7.77 -23.75
C SER A 98 1.61 7.32 -22.81
N SER A 99 0.46 7.93 -22.93
CA SER A 99 -0.77 7.52 -22.23
C SER A 99 -1.91 7.46 -23.24
N PRO A 100 -2.82 6.49 -23.14
CA PRO A 100 -4.03 6.47 -23.97
C PRO A 100 -5.04 7.56 -23.59
N PHE A 101 -4.81 8.25 -22.46
CA PHE A 101 -5.76 9.23 -21.93
C PHE A 101 -5.51 10.62 -22.47
N THR A 102 -6.59 11.25 -22.94
CA THR A 102 -6.55 12.58 -23.57
C THR A 102 -6.88 13.71 -22.59
N ASP A 103 -7.34 13.38 -21.39
CA ASP A 103 -7.78 14.32 -20.36
C ASP A 103 -6.73 14.60 -19.27
N LEU A 104 -5.43 14.39 -19.57
CA LEU A 104 -4.34 14.60 -18.62
C LEU A 104 -3.66 15.98 -18.74
N TYR A 105 -4.19 16.88 -19.55
CA TYR A 105 -3.54 18.16 -19.90
C TYR A 105 -3.22 19.05 -18.69
N ASP A 106 -3.94 18.94 -17.58
CA ASP A 106 -3.74 19.69 -16.33
C ASP A 106 -3.22 18.80 -15.17
N SER A 107 -2.88 17.55 -15.44
CA SER A 107 -2.36 16.62 -14.44
C SER A 107 -0.87 16.87 -14.20
N THR A 108 -0.49 17.04 -12.94
CA THR A 108 0.92 17.08 -12.51
C THR A 108 1.54 15.69 -12.38
N TYR A 109 0.72 14.63 -12.41
CA TYR A 109 1.17 13.24 -12.20
C TYR A 109 1.09 12.37 -13.46
N HIS A 110 1.20 12.98 -14.63
CA HIS A 110 1.11 12.33 -15.93
C HIS A 110 1.99 11.08 -16.04
N GLY A 111 3.26 11.18 -15.61
CA GLY A 111 4.18 10.05 -15.62
C GLY A 111 3.73 8.88 -14.75
N ALA A 112 3.20 9.14 -13.56
CA ALA A 112 2.69 8.10 -12.68
C ALA A 112 1.43 7.42 -13.25
N ILE A 113 0.53 8.22 -13.84
CA ILE A 113 -0.67 7.69 -14.52
C ILE A 113 -0.27 6.79 -15.70
N SER A 114 0.64 7.27 -16.56
CA SER A 114 1.12 6.52 -17.73
C SER A 114 1.80 5.21 -17.32
N TRP A 115 2.65 5.25 -16.31
CA TRP A 115 3.30 4.07 -15.76
C TRP A 115 2.28 3.06 -15.19
N ALA A 116 1.36 3.51 -14.33
CA ALA A 116 0.38 2.63 -13.70
C ALA A 116 -0.59 2.01 -14.72
N ASN A 117 -0.91 2.75 -15.80
CA ASN A 117 -1.69 2.20 -16.92
C ASN A 117 -0.89 1.16 -17.71
N ALA A 118 0.37 1.45 -18.07
CA ALA A 118 1.23 0.49 -18.78
C ALA A 118 1.47 -0.80 -17.97
N ALA A 119 1.54 -0.69 -16.63
CA ALA A 119 1.62 -1.83 -15.72
C ALA A 119 0.28 -2.57 -15.54
N GLY A 120 -0.84 -2.06 -16.08
CA GLY A 120 -2.16 -2.65 -15.93
C GLY A 120 -2.82 -2.42 -14.57
N TYR A 121 -2.25 -1.59 -13.71
CA TYR A 121 -2.79 -1.32 -12.36
C TYR A 121 -4.01 -0.40 -12.40
N ILE A 122 -4.03 0.54 -13.35
CA ILE A 122 -5.15 1.45 -13.55
C ILE A 122 -5.75 1.30 -14.95
N ILE A 123 -7.06 1.49 -15.01
CA ILE A 123 -7.83 1.60 -16.25
C ILE A 123 -8.53 2.97 -16.21
N GLY A 124 -8.82 3.51 -17.40
CA GLY A 124 -9.57 4.75 -17.53
C GLY A 124 -11.01 4.63 -17.05
N THR A 125 -11.69 5.75 -16.96
CA THR A 125 -13.13 5.85 -16.75
C THR A 125 -13.91 5.69 -18.06
N GLY A 126 -13.19 5.71 -19.18
CA GLY A 126 -13.67 5.50 -20.54
C GLY A 126 -12.51 5.09 -21.46
N PRO A 127 -12.76 4.90 -22.77
CA PRO A 127 -11.74 4.41 -23.71
C PRO A 127 -10.48 5.29 -23.78
N SER A 128 -10.64 6.61 -23.60
CA SER A 128 -9.53 7.59 -23.66
C SER A 128 -9.55 8.60 -22.52
N THR A 129 -10.28 8.33 -21.43
CA THR A 129 -10.42 9.24 -20.30
C THR A 129 -9.99 8.56 -18.99
N PHE A 130 -9.29 9.29 -18.14
CA PHE A 130 -8.85 8.83 -16.82
C PHE A 130 -9.59 9.50 -15.67
N ASN A 131 -10.07 10.74 -15.87
CA ASN A 131 -10.64 11.61 -14.85
C ASN A 131 -9.65 11.89 -13.70
N PRO A 132 -8.49 12.54 -13.95
CA PRO A 132 -7.41 12.69 -12.99
C PRO A 132 -7.82 13.42 -11.71
N LYS A 133 -8.70 14.40 -11.80
CA LYS A 133 -9.18 15.23 -10.67
C LYS A 133 -10.38 14.64 -9.92
N GLY A 134 -11.02 13.60 -10.45
CA GLY A 134 -12.09 12.90 -9.75
C GLY A 134 -11.60 12.22 -8.48
N GLY A 135 -12.45 12.14 -7.46
CA GLY A 135 -12.15 11.45 -6.21
C GLY A 135 -11.97 9.94 -6.43
N ILE A 136 -11.08 9.31 -5.66
CA ILE A 136 -10.91 7.85 -5.66
C ILE A 136 -11.91 7.20 -4.72
N THR A 137 -12.78 6.33 -5.22
CA THR A 137 -13.72 5.58 -4.38
C THR A 137 -13.02 4.37 -3.73
N LEU A 138 -13.61 3.85 -2.62
CA LEU A 138 -13.13 2.61 -1.99
C LEU A 138 -13.03 1.47 -3.00
N ARG A 139 -14.06 1.24 -3.80
CA ARG A 139 -14.10 0.23 -4.87
C ARG A 139 -12.96 0.39 -5.88
N ASP A 140 -12.71 1.62 -6.34
CA ASP A 140 -11.68 1.86 -7.35
C ASP A 140 -10.28 1.74 -6.74
N CYS A 141 -10.09 2.17 -5.49
CA CYS A 141 -8.85 1.99 -4.75
C CYS A 141 -8.53 0.50 -4.54
N MET A 142 -9.50 -0.30 -4.06
CA MET A 142 -9.36 -1.76 -3.96
C MET A 142 -8.98 -2.39 -5.30
N THR A 143 -9.64 -1.98 -6.39
CA THR A 143 -9.34 -2.51 -7.73
C THR A 143 -7.90 -2.23 -8.15
N MET A 144 -7.43 -1.00 -7.93
CA MET A 144 -6.06 -0.59 -8.28
C MET A 144 -5.03 -1.35 -7.45
N VAL A 145 -5.24 -1.50 -6.14
CA VAL A 145 -4.32 -2.20 -5.25
C VAL A 145 -4.30 -3.71 -5.54
N VAL A 146 -5.45 -4.34 -5.73
CA VAL A 146 -5.53 -5.78 -6.08
C VAL A 146 -4.82 -6.08 -7.39
N ARG A 147 -4.95 -5.21 -8.40
CA ARG A 147 -4.19 -5.34 -9.65
C ARG A 147 -2.69 -5.16 -9.42
N ALA A 148 -2.29 -4.20 -8.61
CA ALA A 148 -0.88 -3.97 -8.27
C ALA A 148 -0.27 -5.18 -7.54
N LEU A 149 -1.05 -5.88 -6.73
CA LEU A 149 -0.66 -7.13 -6.07
C LEU A 149 -0.66 -8.36 -7.01
N GLY A 150 -0.90 -8.17 -8.32
CA GLY A 150 -0.77 -9.21 -9.33
C GLY A 150 -2.03 -10.08 -9.54
N TYR A 151 -3.17 -9.72 -8.95
CA TYR A 151 -4.42 -10.49 -9.07
C TYR A 151 -5.28 -10.09 -10.27
N GLY A 152 -4.90 -9.07 -11.05
CA GLY A 152 -5.65 -8.62 -12.22
C GLY A 152 -5.75 -9.69 -13.30
N SER A 153 -6.95 -9.92 -13.84
CA SER A 153 -7.17 -10.84 -14.96
C SER A 153 -8.42 -10.47 -15.74
N THR A 154 -8.51 -10.93 -16.99
CA THR A 154 -9.71 -10.74 -17.84
C THR A 154 -10.96 -11.38 -17.22
N THR A 155 -10.81 -12.45 -16.45
CA THR A 155 -11.93 -13.08 -15.73
C THR A 155 -12.41 -12.19 -14.59
N MET A 156 -11.50 -11.55 -13.87
CA MET A 156 -11.86 -10.59 -12.82
C MET A 156 -12.54 -9.36 -13.40
N ASP A 157 -12.07 -8.87 -14.55
CA ASP A 157 -12.66 -7.71 -15.22
C ASP A 157 -14.10 -7.96 -15.66
N LYS A 158 -14.44 -9.20 -16.08
CA LYS A 158 -15.83 -9.57 -16.44
C LYS A 158 -16.79 -9.51 -15.25
N ASN A 159 -16.30 -9.68 -14.04
CA ASN A 159 -17.09 -9.66 -12.80
C ASN A 159 -16.84 -8.39 -11.97
N TYR A 160 -16.34 -7.34 -12.61
CA TYR A 160 -16.14 -6.03 -11.98
C TYR A 160 -17.46 -5.47 -11.44
N PRO A 161 -17.49 -4.86 -10.25
CA PRO A 161 -16.36 -4.65 -9.33
C PRO A 161 -16.17 -5.78 -8.29
N TRP A 162 -17.12 -6.73 -8.21
CA TRP A 162 -17.23 -7.68 -7.08
C TRP A 162 -16.04 -8.63 -6.96
N SER A 163 -15.44 -9.03 -8.07
CA SER A 163 -14.24 -9.86 -8.06
C SER A 163 -13.08 -9.17 -7.34
N TYR A 164 -12.88 -7.88 -7.57
CA TYR A 164 -11.84 -7.08 -6.93
C TYR A 164 -12.15 -6.80 -5.48
N ILE A 165 -13.38 -6.41 -5.15
CA ILE A 165 -13.83 -6.19 -3.77
C ILE A 165 -13.64 -7.46 -2.94
N ASN A 166 -14.14 -8.61 -3.41
CA ASN A 166 -14.01 -9.87 -2.69
C ASN A 166 -12.54 -10.30 -2.52
N THR A 167 -11.68 -10.01 -3.49
CA THR A 167 -10.25 -10.30 -3.39
C THR A 167 -9.57 -9.36 -2.40
N ALA A 168 -9.89 -8.07 -2.41
CA ALA A 168 -9.39 -7.10 -1.44
C ALA A 168 -9.73 -7.50 0.00
N ILE A 169 -10.99 -7.89 0.26
CA ILE A 169 -11.44 -8.39 1.56
C ILE A 169 -10.67 -9.65 1.98
N LYS A 170 -10.47 -10.60 1.06
CA LYS A 170 -9.70 -11.84 1.35
C LYS A 170 -8.25 -11.55 1.71
N LEU A 171 -7.67 -10.53 1.12
CA LEU A 171 -6.31 -10.08 1.39
C LEU A 171 -6.22 -9.16 2.63
N GLY A 172 -7.35 -8.81 3.25
CA GLY A 172 -7.41 -7.91 4.41
C GLY A 172 -7.06 -6.46 4.08
N LEU A 173 -7.24 -6.05 2.81
CA LEU A 173 -6.92 -4.68 2.40
C LEU A 173 -7.87 -3.64 2.99
N ASP A 174 -9.07 -4.05 3.38
CA ASP A 174 -10.12 -3.23 3.98
C ASP A 174 -10.09 -3.19 5.51
N ASN A 175 -9.10 -3.81 6.15
CA ASN A 175 -8.99 -3.77 7.61
C ASN A 175 -8.94 -2.32 8.11
N GLY A 176 -9.88 -1.96 8.99
CA GLY A 176 -10.08 -0.60 9.50
C GLY A 176 -10.86 0.33 8.55
N LEU A 177 -11.45 -0.21 7.47
CA LEU A 177 -12.27 0.50 6.50
C LEU A 177 -13.65 -0.16 6.29
N GLU A 178 -14.05 -1.10 7.17
CA GLU A 178 -15.24 -1.92 7.03
C GLU A 178 -16.54 -1.10 7.00
N ASP A 179 -16.54 0.07 7.63
CA ASP A 179 -17.69 0.99 7.68
C ASP A 179 -17.77 1.94 6.47
N VAL A 180 -16.75 1.93 5.57
CA VAL A 180 -16.72 2.80 4.40
C VAL A 180 -17.48 2.17 3.25
N HIS A 181 -18.43 2.90 2.67
CA HIS A 181 -19.21 2.38 1.54
C HIS A 181 -18.37 2.34 0.25
N TYR A 182 -18.58 1.33 -0.60
CA TYR A 182 -17.78 1.10 -1.83
C TYR A 182 -17.73 2.27 -2.81
N THR A 183 -18.76 3.10 -2.83
CA THR A 183 -18.85 4.28 -3.70
C THR A 183 -18.39 5.56 -3.00
N GLU A 184 -18.00 5.48 -1.75
CA GLU A 184 -17.49 6.63 -1.01
C GLU A 184 -16.08 6.97 -1.45
N GLU A 185 -15.81 8.26 -1.62
CA GLU A 185 -14.47 8.76 -1.89
C GLU A 185 -13.60 8.69 -0.64
N LEU A 186 -12.39 8.15 -0.79
CA LEU A 186 -11.47 7.94 0.32
C LEU A 186 -10.71 9.20 0.70
N THR A 187 -10.47 9.34 2.00
CA THR A 187 -9.53 10.31 2.56
C THR A 187 -8.09 9.81 2.45
N ARG A 188 -7.12 10.71 2.68
CA ARG A 188 -5.70 10.36 2.67
C ARG A 188 -5.33 9.39 3.79
N GLY A 189 -5.96 9.52 4.96
CA GLY A 189 -5.81 8.56 6.06
C GLY A 189 -6.32 7.17 5.69
N GLN A 190 -7.49 7.09 5.05
CA GLN A 190 -8.08 5.82 4.59
C GLN A 190 -7.24 5.16 3.49
N VAL A 191 -6.70 5.93 2.53
CA VAL A 191 -5.78 5.39 1.52
C VAL A 191 -4.48 4.90 2.17
N ALA A 192 -3.97 5.61 3.18
CA ALA A 192 -2.81 5.16 3.93
C ALA A 192 -3.09 3.82 4.63
N ALA A 193 -4.25 3.65 5.26
CA ALA A 193 -4.64 2.37 5.87
C ALA A 193 -4.65 1.23 4.84
N MET A 194 -5.27 1.43 3.67
CA MET A 194 -5.31 0.39 2.62
C MET A 194 -3.92 0.02 2.08
N LEU A 195 -3.06 1.00 1.80
CA LEU A 195 -1.71 0.73 1.31
C LEU A 195 -0.83 0.10 2.39
N TYR A 196 -1.03 0.46 3.65
CA TYR A 196 -0.37 -0.19 4.78
C TYR A 196 -0.75 -1.68 4.86
N ASN A 197 -2.05 -2.00 4.77
CA ASN A 197 -2.51 -3.39 4.74
C ASN A 197 -1.93 -4.17 3.55
N ALA A 198 -1.71 -3.50 2.43
CA ALA A 198 -1.13 -4.10 1.23
C ALA A 198 0.37 -4.40 1.34
N LEU A 199 1.11 -3.79 2.29
CA LEU A 199 2.55 -4.05 2.46
C LEU A 199 2.86 -5.52 2.71
N THR A 200 1.99 -6.20 3.45
CA THR A 200 2.17 -7.58 3.92
C THR A 200 1.16 -8.56 3.33
N ALA A 201 0.29 -8.09 2.45
CA ALA A 201 -0.64 -8.95 1.71
C ALA A 201 0.13 -9.79 0.66
N ASP A 202 -0.46 -10.92 0.29
CA ASP A 202 0.10 -11.78 -0.76
C ASP A 202 0.26 -11.01 -2.08
N TYR A 203 1.50 -10.91 -2.55
CA TYR A 203 1.90 -10.32 -3.83
C TYR A 203 2.29 -11.42 -4.81
N LEU A 204 1.58 -11.50 -5.93
CA LEU A 204 1.78 -12.51 -6.97
C LEU A 204 2.77 -12.03 -8.03
N ILE A 205 3.91 -12.69 -8.13
CA ILE A 205 4.99 -12.33 -9.03
C ILE A 205 5.12 -13.39 -10.12
N PRO A 206 4.89 -13.04 -11.39
CA PRO A 206 5.15 -13.95 -12.49
C PRO A 206 6.67 -14.11 -12.69
N VAL A 207 7.15 -15.35 -12.64
CA VAL A 207 8.55 -15.70 -12.87
C VAL A 207 8.63 -16.54 -14.13
N THR A 208 9.24 -16.01 -15.19
CA THR A 208 9.41 -16.70 -16.47
C THR A 208 10.79 -17.33 -16.56
N THR A 209 10.84 -18.66 -16.71
CA THR A 209 12.08 -19.42 -16.90
C THR A 209 11.96 -20.20 -18.22
N GLY A 210 12.57 -19.67 -19.28
CA GLY A 210 12.40 -20.23 -20.63
C GLY A 210 10.93 -20.15 -21.09
N PRO A 211 10.34 -21.26 -21.55
CA PRO A 211 8.95 -21.26 -22.03
C PRO A 211 7.91 -21.35 -20.89
N ILE A 212 8.33 -21.46 -19.66
CA ILE A 212 7.44 -21.69 -18.50
C ILE A 212 7.34 -20.40 -17.67
N THR A 213 6.11 -19.99 -17.36
CA THR A 213 5.84 -18.94 -16.36
C THR A 213 5.15 -19.56 -15.16
N ILE A 214 5.74 -19.38 -13.99
CA ILE A 214 5.17 -19.78 -12.70
C ILE A 214 4.84 -18.51 -11.90
N THR A 215 3.92 -18.62 -10.94
CA THR A 215 3.63 -17.52 -10.02
C THR A 215 4.31 -17.81 -8.69
N ARG A 216 5.12 -16.88 -8.22
CA ARG A 216 5.69 -16.87 -6.88
C ARG A 216 4.86 -15.92 -6.01
N THR A 217 4.61 -16.29 -4.76
CA THR A 217 3.97 -15.42 -3.78
C THR A 217 5.04 -14.84 -2.85
N SER A 218 4.97 -13.54 -2.60
CA SER A 218 5.79 -12.80 -1.65
C SER A 218 4.97 -11.64 -1.08
N THR A 219 5.59 -10.62 -0.54
CA THR A 219 4.94 -9.39 -0.07
C THR A 219 5.62 -8.17 -0.69
N ILE A 220 4.91 -7.04 -0.71
CA ILE A 220 5.49 -5.79 -1.20
C ILE A 220 6.64 -5.33 -0.30
N ILE A 221 6.50 -5.51 1.01
CA ILE A 221 7.53 -5.10 1.95
C ILE A 221 8.85 -5.88 1.75
N GLU A 222 8.77 -7.15 1.32
CA GLU A 222 9.96 -7.94 0.98
C GLU A 222 10.53 -7.58 -0.38
N GLU A 223 9.70 -7.56 -1.42
CA GLU A 223 10.15 -7.42 -2.80
C GLU A 223 10.58 -6.00 -3.19
N VAL A 224 9.90 -5.00 -2.66
CA VAL A 224 10.12 -3.61 -3.06
C VAL A 224 11.00 -2.87 -2.06
N TYR A 225 10.84 -3.20 -0.78
CA TYR A 225 11.51 -2.48 0.32
C TYR A 225 12.66 -3.27 0.94
N GLY A 226 12.87 -4.53 0.56
CA GLY A 226 14.01 -5.35 0.99
C GLY A 226 13.94 -5.80 2.45
N TYR A 227 12.76 -5.78 3.07
CA TYR A 227 12.57 -6.31 4.42
C TYR A 227 12.30 -7.81 4.37
N THR A 228 12.77 -8.55 5.35
CA THR A 228 12.46 -9.98 5.48
C THR A 228 11.46 -10.20 6.60
N ILE A 229 10.35 -10.89 6.29
CA ILE A 229 9.38 -11.32 7.29
C ILE A 229 9.83 -12.69 7.79
N SER A 230 10.17 -12.79 9.08
CA SER A 230 10.61 -14.04 9.70
C SER A 230 9.59 -14.50 10.73
N GLU A 231 9.19 -15.79 10.66
CA GLU A 231 8.34 -16.43 11.67
C GLU A 231 9.13 -16.90 12.91
N SER A 232 10.44 -16.70 12.97
CA SER A 232 11.25 -17.14 14.08
C SER A 232 10.90 -16.41 15.37
N VAL A 233 10.60 -17.19 16.41
CA VAL A 233 10.52 -16.67 17.78
C VAL A 233 11.94 -16.37 18.24
N LEU A 234 12.40 -15.14 18.04
CA LEU A 234 13.62 -14.70 18.72
C LEU A 234 13.27 -14.48 20.21
N THR A 235 13.88 -15.28 21.07
CA THR A 235 14.11 -14.87 22.43
C THR A 235 15.00 -13.65 22.36
N ALA A 236 14.49 -12.49 22.80
CA ALA A 236 15.27 -11.27 22.85
C ALA A 236 16.47 -11.51 23.78
N THR A 237 17.64 -11.70 23.18
CA THR A 237 18.89 -11.57 23.90
C THR A 237 19.30 -10.10 23.83
N ASN A 238 19.83 -9.55 24.91
CA ASN A 238 20.25 -8.15 25.00
C ASN A 238 21.28 -7.74 23.92
N ASP A 239 21.88 -8.70 23.25
CA ASP A 239 22.93 -8.49 22.26
C ASP A 239 22.44 -7.84 20.98
N TYR A 240 21.18 -8.06 20.59
CA TYR A 240 20.59 -7.42 19.39
C TYR A 240 20.21 -5.96 19.64
N ALA A 241 19.82 -5.61 20.86
CA ALA A 241 19.54 -4.23 21.23
C ALA A 241 20.81 -3.35 21.21
N LEU A 242 21.97 -3.93 21.48
CA LEU A 242 23.26 -3.25 21.47
C LEU A 242 23.80 -3.03 20.05
N ALA A 243 23.39 -3.85 19.08
CA ALA A 243 23.82 -3.72 17.69
C ALA A 243 23.03 -2.69 16.88
N GLY A 244 22.04 -2.02 17.48
CA GLY A 244 21.15 -1.07 16.77
C GLY A 244 20.23 -1.75 15.76
N ILE A 245 20.14 -3.07 15.73
CA ILE A 245 19.25 -3.84 14.87
C ILE A 245 17.90 -3.91 15.57
N PRO A 246 16.83 -3.38 14.98
CA PRO A 246 15.51 -3.45 15.59
C PRO A 246 15.04 -4.90 15.62
N VAL A 247 14.92 -5.45 16.83
CA VAL A 247 14.42 -6.81 17.06
C VAL A 247 12.97 -6.76 17.45
N ILE A 248 12.12 -7.38 16.66
CA ILE A 248 10.70 -7.40 16.86
C ILE A 248 10.24 -8.76 17.34
N LYS A 249 9.62 -8.80 18.51
CA LYS A 249 9.09 -10.04 19.08
C LYS A 249 7.82 -10.47 18.33
N LYS A 250 7.89 -11.63 17.66
CA LYS A 250 6.86 -12.32 16.87
C LYS A 250 6.57 -11.69 15.49
N GLY A 251 7.20 -12.28 14.48
CA GLY A 251 7.08 -11.89 13.09
C GLY A 251 7.99 -10.70 12.81
N TYR A 252 9.17 -10.96 12.25
CA TYR A 252 10.20 -9.94 12.13
C TYR A 252 10.30 -9.43 10.71
N VAL A 253 10.46 -8.11 10.63
CA VAL A 253 11.03 -7.47 9.46
C VAL A 253 12.50 -7.21 9.79
N THR A 254 13.40 -7.95 9.20
CA THR A 254 14.84 -7.69 9.30
C THR A 254 15.25 -6.84 8.11
N PHE A 255 15.85 -5.69 8.36
CA PHE A 255 16.48 -4.90 7.32
C PHE A 255 17.76 -5.65 6.90
N THR A 256 17.81 -6.14 5.68
CA THR A 256 19.08 -6.52 5.07
C THR A 256 19.48 -5.35 4.18
N ASP A 257 20.56 -4.65 4.53
CA ASP A 257 21.22 -3.78 3.56
C ASP A 257 21.58 -4.65 2.36
N ALA A 258 21.00 -4.31 1.21
CA ALA A 258 21.40 -4.92 -0.04
C ALA A 258 22.86 -4.49 -0.29
N ALA A 259 23.77 -5.46 -0.24
CA ALA A 259 25.16 -5.29 -0.60
C ALA A 259 25.30 -5.04 -2.12
#